data_29c875ae8f326130c8dbb638cd58010c
#
_entry.id   29c875ae8f326130c8dbb638cd58010c
#
_cell.length_a   1.000
_cell.length_b   1.000
_cell.length_c   1.000
_cell.angle_alpha   90.00
_cell.angle_beta   90.00
_cell.angle_gamma   90.00
#
_symmetry.space_group_name_H-M   'P 1'
#
loop_
_entity.id
_entity.type
_entity.pdbx_description
1 polymer ?
#
loop_
_entity_poly.entity_id
_entity_poly.type
_entity_poly.pdbx_seq_one_letter_code
_entity_poly.pdbx_strand_id
1 'polypeptide(L)'
;LSLVAAPLAVPKSGRSLPTVVTSTAAETLMVSSQATTEPEYLRDTAMLELLYATGIRVSELCGIDLADVNYSRNTVKVTGKGNKQRVVPFGGPAAAALKAWCDRGRTHLVNPKKPAHNALFLGARGGRIDPRMVRTVVARAGKQLGVDGLGPHSLRHSAATHMLDGGADLRFVQELLGHSSLQTTQIYTHVSTARLKQAYNQAHPRA
;
A
#
# COMPACT_ATOMS: atom_id res chain seq x y z
N LEU A 1 -55.87 -28.11 -6.77
CA LEU A 1 -54.50 -28.20 -6.19
C LEU A 1 -53.66 -27.06 -6.76
N SER A 2 -53.64 -25.93 -6.05
CA SER A 2 -52.84 -24.76 -6.43
C SER A 2 -51.44 -24.90 -5.77
N LEU A 3 -50.40 -24.97 -6.58
CA LEU A 3 -49.05 -24.82 -6.13
C LEU A 3 -48.75 -23.35 -5.90
N VAL A 4 -48.62 -22.94 -4.65
CA VAL A 4 -48.13 -21.62 -4.28
C VAL A 4 -46.56 -21.69 -4.36
N ALA A 5 -46.01 -21.03 -5.36
CA ALA A 5 -44.56 -20.86 -5.48
C ALA A 5 -44.08 -19.89 -4.40
N ALA A 6 -43.25 -20.36 -3.48
CA ALA A 6 -42.56 -19.53 -2.51
C ALA A 6 -41.58 -18.58 -3.22
N PRO A 7 -41.50 -17.31 -2.84
CA PRO A 7 -40.55 -16.39 -3.43
C PRO A 7 -39.12 -16.78 -3.00
N LEU A 8 -38.26 -17.01 -3.99
CA LEU A 8 -36.82 -17.18 -3.79
C LEU A 8 -36.25 -15.89 -3.19
N ALA A 9 -35.79 -15.97 -1.95
CA ALA A 9 -35.08 -14.88 -1.30
C ALA A 9 -33.72 -14.68 -2.01
N VAL A 10 -33.60 -13.58 -2.74
CA VAL A 10 -32.33 -13.15 -3.30
C VAL A 10 -31.42 -12.73 -2.14
N PRO A 11 -30.24 -13.34 -1.96
CA PRO A 11 -29.31 -12.89 -0.94
C PRO A 11 -28.91 -11.45 -1.25
N LYS A 12 -29.19 -10.51 -0.35
CA LYS A 12 -28.63 -9.16 -0.37
C LYS A 12 -27.14 -9.27 -0.16
N SER A 13 -26.36 -9.50 -1.22
CA SER A 13 -24.92 -9.24 -1.19
C SER A 13 -24.72 -7.73 -1.22
N GLY A 14 -24.80 -7.10 -0.08
CA GLY A 14 -24.36 -5.72 0.13
C GLY A 14 -22.83 -5.67 0.05
N ARG A 15 -22.25 -5.92 -1.13
CA ARG A 15 -20.92 -5.44 -1.45
C ARG A 15 -21.06 -3.95 -1.72
N SER A 16 -20.89 -3.13 -0.68
CA SER A 16 -20.63 -1.71 -0.89
C SER A 16 -19.43 -1.60 -1.81
N LEU A 17 -19.56 -0.83 -2.89
CA LEU A 17 -18.42 -0.48 -3.74
C LEU A 17 -17.31 0.07 -2.85
N PRO A 18 -16.02 -0.31 -3.07
CA PRO A 18 -14.92 0.22 -2.29
C PRO A 18 -14.95 1.73 -2.35
N THR A 19 -14.91 2.38 -1.19
CA THR A 19 -14.88 3.84 -1.09
C THR A 19 -13.58 4.34 -1.71
N VAL A 20 -13.68 5.05 -2.82
CA VAL A 20 -12.53 5.74 -3.42
C VAL A 20 -12.31 7.03 -2.65
N VAL A 21 -11.15 7.16 -2.03
CA VAL A 21 -10.73 8.38 -1.35
C VAL A 21 -10.29 9.38 -2.42
N THR A 22 -10.72 10.65 -2.34
CA THR A 22 -10.23 11.69 -3.26
C THR A 22 -8.71 11.91 -3.09
N SER A 23 -8.03 12.45 -4.09
CA SER A 23 -6.59 12.73 -4.00
C SER A 23 -6.27 13.68 -2.85
N THR A 24 -7.06 14.72 -2.64
CA THR A 24 -6.92 15.66 -1.52
C THR A 24 -7.14 14.98 -0.16
N ALA A 25 -8.16 14.12 -0.05
CA ALA A 25 -8.39 13.34 1.18
C ALA A 25 -7.25 12.33 1.41
N ALA A 26 -6.70 11.73 0.36
CA ALA A 26 -5.54 10.86 0.48
C ALA A 26 -4.30 11.62 0.98
N GLU A 27 -4.06 12.84 0.52
CA GLU A 27 -2.97 13.70 1.03
C GLU A 27 -3.13 13.99 2.52
N THR A 28 -4.34 14.35 2.96
CA THR A 28 -4.64 14.59 4.37
C THR A 28 -4.49 13.31 5.20
N LEU A 29 -4.87 12.14 4.64
CA LEU A 29 -4.72 10.84 5.27
C LEU A 29 -3.27 10.54 5.65
N MET A 30 -2.31 10.92 4.78
CA MET A 30 -0.90 10.64 5.00
C MET A 30 -0.32 11.41 6.20
N VAL A 31 -0.90 12.55 6.54
CA VAL A 31 -0.44 13.42 7.64
C VAL A 31 -1.19 13.16 8.95
N SER A 32 -2.31 12.45 8.91
CA SER A 32 -3.22 12.27 10.05
C SER A 32 -2.95 10.99 10.88
N SER A 33 -1.71 10.65 11.15
CA SER A 33 -1.41 9.54 12.05
C SER A 33 -1.65 9.95 13.52
N GLN A 34 -2.59 9.28 14.21
CA GLN A 34 -2.78 9.39 15.68
C GLN A 34 -1.95 8.35 16.44
N ALA A 35 -0.69 8.25 16.09
CA ALA A 35 0.21 7.42 16.86
C ALA A 35 0.47 8.04 18.23
N THR A 36 0.63 7.21 19.24
CA THR A 36 0.87 7.63 20.61
C THR A 36 2.29 8.13 20.85
N THR A 37 3.21 7.77 19.98
CA THR A 37 4.64 8.14 20.06
C THR A 37 5.16 8.61 18.73
N GLU A 38 6.22 9.43 18.72
CA GLU A 38 6.86 9.90 17.50
C GLU A 38 7.37 8.75 16.60
N PRO A 39 8.03 7.71 17.11
CA PRO A 39 8.44 6.57 16.28
C PRO A 39 7.28 5.86 15.58
N GLU A 40 6.16 5.68 16.29
CA GLU A 40 4.97 5.07 15.68
C GLU A 40 4.32 5.99 14.64
N TYR A 41 4.31 7.29 14.88
CA TYR A 41 3.84 8.27 13.91
C TYR A 41 4.64 8.21 12.61
N LEU A 42 5.97 8.21 12.69
CA LEU A 42 6.86 8.11 11.53
C LEU A 42 6.65 6.80 10.77
N ARG A 43 6.47 5.69 11.49
CA ARG A 43 6.14 4.39 10.91
C ARG A 43 4.81 4.42 10.15
N ASP A 44 3.77 4.89 10.82
CA ASP A 44 2.41 4.87 10.29
C ASP A 44 2.29 5.76 9.06
N THR A 45 2.90 6.95 9.09
CA THR A 45 3.00 7.84 7.94
C THR A 45 3.73 7.17 6.77
N ALA A 46 4.88 6.55 7.01
CA ALA A 46 5.64 5.86 5.97
C ALA A 46 4.86 4.68 5.35
N MET A 47 4.10 3.92 6.16
CA MET A 47 3.25 2.85 5.67
C MET A 47 2.11 3.36 4.80
N LEU A 48 1.41 4.40 5.24
CA LEU A 48 0.31 5.00 4.50
C LEU A 48 0.79 5.57 3.16
N GLU A 49 1.89 6.34 3.17
CA GLU A 49 2.51 6.88 1.96
C GLU A 49 2.90 5.77 0.97
N LEU A 50 3.55 4.71 1.45
CA LEU A 50 3.98 3.63 0.57
C LEU A 50 2.80 2.82 0.03
N LEU A 51 1.78 2.53 0.84
CA LEU A 51 0.57 1.83 0.40
C LEU A 51 -0.15 2.60 -0.71
N TYR A 52 -0.32 3.91 -0.54
CA TYR A 52 -0.99 4.74 -1.53
C TYR A 52 -0.13 4.96 -2.77
N ALA A 53 1.16 5.26 -2.61
CA ALA A 53 2.06 5.48 -3.73
C ALA A 53 2.17 4.25 -4.65
N THR A 54 2.17 3.05 -4.09
CA THR A 54 2.49 1.82 -4.83
C THR A 54 1.28 0.92 -5.07
N GLY A 55 0.21 1.08 -4.30
CA GLY A 55 -0.94 0.18 -4.35
C GLY A 55 -0.61 -1.27 -3.99
N ILE A 56 0.50 -1.56 -3.31
CA ILE A 56 0.88 -2.92 -2.90
C ILE A 56 -0.11 -3.53 -1.90
N ARG A 57 -0.10 -4.85 -1.77
CA ARG A 57 -0.93 -5.56 -0.80
C ARG A 57 -0.35 -5.43 0.61
N VAL A 58 -1.21 -5.52 1.63
CA VAL A 58 -0.76 -5.49 3.04
C VAL A 58 0.29 -6.55 3.33
N SER A 59 0.10 -7.76 2.84
CA SER A 59 1.06 -8.85 3.03
C SER A 59 2.41 -8.56 2.35
N GLU A 60 2.39 -7.92 1.20
CA GLU A 60 3.60 -7.45 0.51
C GLU A 60 4.31 -6.37 1.33
N LEU A 61 3.57 -5.37 1.84
CA LEU A 61 4.11 -4.34 2.73
C LEU A 61 4.80 -4.95 3.96
N CYS A 62 4.13 -5.87 4.64
CA CYS A 62 4.67 -6.52 5.84
C CYS A 62 5.93 -7.34 5.55
N GLY A 63 6.06 -7.84 4.33
CA GLY A 63 7.20 -8.66 3.89
C GLY A 63 8.43 -7.88 3.47
N ILE A 64 8.37 -6.56 3.32
CA ILE A 64 9.50 -5.75 2.84
C ILE A 64 10.63 -5.73 3.86
N ASP A 65 11.84 -5.94 3.38
CA ASP A 65 13.07 -5.75 4.13
C ASP A 65 13.75 -4.41 3.78
N LEU A 66 14.66 -3.94 4.63
CA LEU A 66 15.42 -2.71 4.38
C LEU A 66 16.18 -2.76 3.04
N ALA A 67 16.72 -3.92 2.69
CA ALA A 67 17.46 -4.13 1.45
C ALA A 67 16.58 -4.10 0.19
N ASP A 68 15.26 -4.20 0.33
CA ASP A 68 14.32 -4.15 -0.80
C ASP A 68 14.04 -2.73 -1.27
N VAL A 69 14.40 -1.72 -0.49
CA VAL A 69 14.19 -0.31 -0.82
C VAL A 69 15.44 0.28 -1.50
N ASN A 70 15.24 0.80 -2.70
CA ASN A 70 16.27 1.52 -3.43
C ASN A 70 15.97 3.02 -3.46
N TYR A 71 16.60 3.79 -2.60
CA TYR A 71 16.38 5.23 -2.46
C TYR A 71 16.93 6.03 -3.65
N SER A 72 18.00 5.56 -4.32
CA SER A 72 18.55 6.26 -5.48
C SER A 72 17.61 6.21 -6.69
N ARG A 73 16.79 5.16 -6.77
CA ARG A 73 15.81 4.95 -7.84
C ARG A 73 14.37 5.19 -7.40
N ASN A 74 14.12 5.40 -6.11
CA ASN A 74 12.79 5.45 -5.51
C ASN A 74 11.94 4.24 -5.93
N THR A 75 12.45 3.05 -5.68
CA THR A 75 11.76 1.79 -5.99
C THR A 75 11.81 0.83 -4.82
N VAL A 76 10.81 -0.01 -4.71
CA VAL A 76 10.75 -1.09 -3.72
C VAL A 76 10.49 -2.42 -4.40
N LYS A 77 11.23 -3.44 -4.01
CA LYS A 77 10.99 -4.82 -4.42
C LYS A 77 9.98 -5.46 -3.48
N VAL A 78 8.92 -6.00 -4.02
CA VAL A 78 7.88 -6.69 -3.25
C VAL A 78 7.71 -8.13 -3.72
N THR A 79 7.36 -9.00 -2.78
CA THR A 79 7.15 -10.43 -3.04
C THR A 79 5.67 -10.76 -2.85
N GLY A 80 5.03 -11.19 -3.90
CA GLY A 80 3.61 -11.55 -3.94
C GLY A 80 3.37 -13.05 -3.81
N LYS A 81 2.13 -13.47 -4.11
CA LYS A 81 1.72 -14.87 -4.07
C LYS A 81 2.60 -15.74 -4.98
N GLY A 82 2.99 -16.91 -4.49
CA GLY A 82 3.85 -17.84 -5.24
C GLY A 82 5.31 -17.37 -5.31
N ASN A 83 5.75 -16.56 -4.37
CA ASN A 83 7.12 -16.01 -4.31
C ASN A 83 7.50 -15.18 -5.54
N LYS A 84 6.51 -14.64 -6.27
CA LYS A 84 6.74 -13.77 -7.43
C LYS A 84 7.16 -12.39 -6.97
N GLN A 85 8.32 -11.95 -7.44
CA GLN A 85 8.85 -10.63 -7.12
C GLN A 85 8.57 -9.64 -8.24
N ARG A 86 8.33 -8.38 -7.85
CA ARG A 86 8.28 -7.25 -8.77
C ARG A 86 8.87 -6.01 -8.10
N VAL A 87 9.34 -5.08 -8.91
CA VAL A 87 9.84 -3.78 -8.48
C VAL A 87 8.78 -2.73 -8.76
N VAL A 88 8.45 -1.94 -7.76
CA VAL A 88 7.39 -0.92 -7.82
C VAL A 88 8.01 0.44 -7.53
N PRO A 89 7.78 1.47 -8.38
CA PRO A 89 8.23 2.83 -8.11
C PRO A 89 7.37 3.51 -7.05
N PHE A 90 7.95 4.51 -6.37
CA PHE A 90 7.23 5.41 -5.47
C PHE A 90 7.76 6.84 -5.63
N GLY A 91 6.93 7.82 -5.23
CA GLY A 91 7.25 9.23 -5.40
C GLY A 91 8.03 9.84 -4.24
N GLY A 92 8.32 11.14 -4.36
CA GLY A 92 9.06 11.92 -3.38
C GLY A 92 8.48 11.89 -1.96
N PRO A 93 7.17 12.08 -1.77
CA PRO A 93 6.54 12.02 -0.44
C PRO A 93 6.77 10.69 0.28
N ALA A 94 6.59 9.57 -0.42
CA ALA A 94 6.87 8.25 0.15
C ALA A 94 8.36 8.05 0.46
N ALA A 95 9.26 8.55 -0.40
CA ALA A 95 10.70 8.51 -0.16
C ALA A 95 11.08 9.29 1.11
N ALA A 96 10.53 10.50 1.28
CA ALA A 96 10.77 11.34 2.46
C ALA A 96 10.25 10.69 3.73
N ALA A 97 9.04 10.12 3.70
CA ALA A 97 8.43 9.44 4.84
C ALA A 97 9.21 8.17 5.23
N LEU A 98 9.61 7.35 4.25
CA LEU A 98 10.45 6.16 4.49
C LEU A 98 11.81 6.53 5.09
N LYS A 99 12.43 7.59 4.59
CA LYS A 99 13.71 8.06 5.13
C LYS A 99 13.54 8.54 6.58
N ALA A 100 12.53 9.37 6.86
CA ALA A 100 12.24 9.83 8.21
C ALA A 100 11.99 8.67 9.18
N TRP A 101 11.23 7.66 8.75
CA TRP A 101 11.02 6.45 9.52
C TRP A 101 12.32 5.69 9.82
N CYS A 102 13.12 5.42 8.79
CA CYS A 102 14.37 4.65 8.94
C CYS A 102 15.40 5.38 9.81
N ASP A 103 15.55 6.70 9.61
CA ASP A 103 16.58 7.48 10.28
C ASP A 103 16.22 7.83 11.74
N ARG A 104 14.94 8.12 12.03
CA ARG A 104 14.51 8.65 13.33
C ARG A 104 13.57 7.74 14.11
N GLY A 105 12.72 6.99 13.44
CA GLY A 105 11.67 6.21 14.12
C GLY A 105 12.08 4.75 14.37
N ARG A 106 12.59 4.09 13.36
CA ARG A 106 12.80 2.64 13.37
C ARG A 106 13.77 2.17 14.44
N THR A 107 14.84 2.91 14.67
CA THR A 107 15.86 2.58 15.68
C THR A 107 15.29 2.50 17.10
N HIS A 108 14.26 3.29 17.42
CA HIS A 108 13.58 3.26 18.72
C HIS A 108 12.68 2.04 18.90
N LEU A 109 12.28 1.37 17.84
CA LEU A 109 11.43 0.18 17.90
C LEU A 109 12.20 -1.13 17.69
N VAL A 110 13.50 -1.08 17.36
CA VAL A 110 14.32 -2.29 17.24
C VAL A 110 14.45 -2.98 18.59
N ASN A 111 14.09 -4.26 18.63
CA ASN A 111 14.26 -5.09 19.80
C ASN A 111 15.37 -6.13 19.53
N PRO A 112 16.52 -6.05 20.20
CA PRO A 112 17.64 -6.98 19.99
C PRO A 112 17.29 -8.45 20.23
N LYS A 113 16.25 -8.71 21.02
CA LYS A 113 15.78 -10.07 21.34
C LYS A 113 14.82 -10.63 20.28
N LYS A 114 14.50 -9.87 19.23
CA LYS A 114 13.56 -10.26 18.18
C LYS A 114 14.26 -10.41 16.83
N PRO A 115 14.03 -11.51 16.08
CA PRO A 115 14.69 -11.76 14.78
C PRO A 115 14.05 -10.97 13.63
N ALA A 116 13.83 -9.67 13.81
CA ALA A 116 13.21 -8.82 12.80
C ALA A 116 14.11 -7.66 12.35
N HIS A 117 15.42 -7.82 12.51
CA HIS A 117 16.39 -6.75 12.25
C HIS A 117 16.35 -6.21 10.82
N ASN A 118 16.01 -7.04 9.83
CA ASN A 118 15.97 -6.65 8.43
C ASN A 118 14.61 -6.09 7.99
N ALA A 119 13.54 -6.31 8.77
CA ALA A 119 12.22 -5.84 8.38
C ALA A 119 12.18 -4.31 8.25
N LEU A 120 11.60 -3.81 7.16
CA LEU A 120 11.42 -2.38 6.96
C LEU A 120 10.50 -1.81 8.05
N PHE A 121 9.34 -2.43 8.27
CA PHE A 121 8.37 -1.99 9.26
C PHE A 121 8.33 -2.90 10.48
N LEU A 122 8.36 -2.27 11.66
CA LEU A 122 8.34 -2.92 12.96
C LEU A 122 7.05 -2.61 13.72
N GLY A 123 6.52 -3.59 14.41
CA GLY A 123 5.48 -3.38 15.41
C GLY A 123 6.06 -2.76 16.69
N ALA A 124 5.20 -2.27 17.58
CA ALA A 124 5.59 -1.61 18.82
C ALA A 124 6.49 -2.47 19.76
N ARG A 125 6.45 -3.79 19.61
CA ARG A 125 7.30 -4.73 20.37
C ARG A 125 8.58 -5.12 19.63
N GLY A 126 8.89 -4.47 18.52
CA GLY A 126 10.14 -4.67 17.75
C GLY A 126 10.18 -5.91 16.86
N GLY A 127 9.10 -6.65 16.74
CA GLY A 127 8.96 -7.69 15.73
C GLY A 127 8.54 -7.10 14.38
N ARG A 128 8.64 -7.88 13.30
CA ARG A 128 8.08 -7.50 12.00
C ARG A 128 6.60 -7.12 12.16
N ILE A 129 6.18 -6.06 11.50
CA ILE A 129 4.79 -5.62 11.56
C ILE A 129 3.85 -6.69 10.99
N ASP A 130 2.69 -6.83 11.60
CA ASP A 130 1.69 -7.78 11.14
C ASP A 130 0.55 -7.08 10.36
N PRO A 131 -0.18 -7.83 9.50
CA PRO A 131 -1.25 -7.26 8.69
C PRO A 131 -2.40 -6.65 9.49
N ARG A 132 -2.64 -7.07 10.73
CA ARG A 132 -3.71 -6.52 11.57
C ARG A 132 -3.36 -5.10 12.00
N MET A 133 -2.10 -4.88 12.40
CA MET A 133 -1.62 -3.55 12.76
C MET A 133 -1.74 -2.59 11.59
N VAL A 134 -1.33 -3.00 10.37
CA VAL A 134 -1.47 -2.18 9.16
C VAL A 134 -2.93 -1.79 8.90
N ARG A 135 -3.86 -2.76 9.02
CA ARG A 135 -5.30 -2.47 8.87
C ARG A 135 -5.80 -1.48 9.92
N THR A 136 -5.35 -1.63 11.17
CA THR A 136 -5.70 -0.70 12.26
C THR A 136 -5.21 0.71 11.97
N VAL A 137 -3.99 0.87 11.46
CA VAL A 137 -3.42 2.18 11.08
C VAL A 137 -4.27 2.83 9.98
N VAL A 138 -4.57 2.09 8.91
CA VAL A 138 -5.38 2.60 7.79
C VAL A 138 -6.79 2.98 8.26
N ALA A 139 -7.46 2.14 9.05
CA ALA A 139 -8.80 2.40 9.55
C ALA A 139 -8.83 3.64 10.47
N ARG A 140 -7.81 3.82 11.32
CA ARG A 140 -7.65 4.97 12.19
C ARG A 140 -7.47 6.26 11.40
N ALA A 141 -6.61 6.23 10.41
CA ALA A 141 -6.40 7.36 9.51
C ALA A 141 -7.69 7.73 8.75
N GLY A 142 -8.45 6.73 8.28
CA GLY A 142 -9.75 6.95 7.63
C GLY A 142 -10.76 7.65 8.54
N LYS A 143 -10.88 7.22 9.80
CA LYS A 143 -11.79 7.86 10.77
C LYS A 143 -11.52 9.35 10.97
N GLN A 144 -10.27 9.76 10.94
CA GLN A 144 -9.87 11.17 11.07
C GLN A 144 -10.39 12.04 9.91
N LEU A 145 -10.55 11.44 8.74
CA LEU A 145 -11.10 12.09 7.56
C LEU A 145 -12.63 11.96 7.46
N GLY A 146 -13.29 11.37 8.45
CA GLY A 146 -14.71 11.07 8.37
C GLY A 146 -15.05 9.96 7.37
N VAL A 147 -14.06 9.15 6.97
CA VAL A 147 -14.24 8.01 6.05
C VAL A 147 -14.28 6.73 6.88
N ASP A 148 -15.46 6.32 7.26
CA ASP A 148 -15.65 5.07 7.99
C ASP A 148 -15.41 3.85 7.09
N GLY A 149 -14.80 2.80 7.67
CA GLY A 149 -14.55 1.55 6.97
C GLY A 149 -13.41 1.59 5.95
N LEU A 150 -12.59 2.64 5.94
CA LEU A 150 -11.41 2.69 5.08
C LEU A 150 -10.45 1.55 5.44
N GLY A 151 -10.13 0.74 4.44
CA GLY A 151 -9.17 -0.35 4.58
C GLY A 151 -8.03 -0.26 3.55
N PRO A 152 -6.99 -1.07 3.68
CA PRO A 152 -5.88 -1.08 2.73
C PRO A 152 -6.31 -1.41 1.30
N HIS A 153 -7.38 -2.20 1.14
CA HIS A 153 -7.92 -2.50 -0.18
C HIS A 153 -8.53 -1.27 -0.84
N SER A 154 -9.21 -0.43 -0.06
CA SER A 154 -9.74 0.85 -0.54
C SER A 154 -8.63 1.82 -0.94
N LEU A 155 -7.54 1.91 -0.17
CA LEU A 155 -6.35 2.70 -0.53
C LEU A 155 -5.74 2.23 -1.85
N ARG A 156 -5.59 0.93 -2.02
CA ARG A 156 -5.08 0.33 -3.25
C ARG A 156 -5.99 0.64 -4.45
N HIS A 157 -7.29 0.54 -4.26
CA HIS A 157 -8.28 0.88 -5.29
C HIS A 157 -8.22 2.37 -5.65
N SER A 158 -8.10 3.25 -4.64
CA SER A 158 -7.93 4.69 -4.85
C SER A 158 -6.64 5.00 -5.61
N ALA A 159 -5.52 4.38 -5.26
CA ALA A 159 -4.26 4.54 -5.96
C ALA A 159 -4.39 4.13 -7.44
N ALA A 160 -5.03 2.99 -7.72
CA ALA A 160 -5.27 2.54 -9.09
C ALA A 160 -6.15 3.51 -9.89
N THR A 161 -7.26 3.97 -9.29
CA THR A 161 -8.18 4.93 -9.91
C THR A 161 -7.48 6.25 -10.21
N HIS A 162 -6.72 6.79 -9.26
CA HIS A 162 -6.01 8.06 -9.45
C HIS A 162 -4.91 7.97 -10.52
N MET A 163 -4.23 6.83 -10.64
CA MET A 163 -3.28 6.63 -11.72
C MET A 163 -3.97 6.57 -13.10
N LEU A 164 -5.12 5.91 -13.20
CA LEU A 164 -5.90 5.89 -14.45
C LEU A 164 -6.42 7.28 -14.80
N ASP A 165 -6.95 8.03 -13.84
CA ASP A 165 -7.40 9.41 -14.01
C ASP A 165 -6.26 10.34 -14.41
N GLY A 166 -5.04 10.08 -13.92
CA GLY A 166 -3.80 10.75 -14.32
C GLY A 166 -3.27 10.35 -15.69
N GLY A 167 -3.98 9.48 -16.43
CA GLY A 167 -3.63 9.06 -17.78
C GLY A 167 -2.73 7.83 -17.89
N ALA A 168 -2.55 7.07 -16.81
CA ALA A 168 -1.83 5.80 -16.88
C ALA A 168 -2.62 4.78 -17.72
N ASP A 169 -1.89 4.00 -18.53
CA ASP A 169 -2.47 2.87 -19.24
C ASP A 169 -2.95 1.80 -18.26
N LEU A 170 -4.12 1.20 -18.53
CA LEU A 170 -4.70 0.16 -17.68
C LEU A 170 -3.75 -1.03 -17.49
N ARG A 171 -3.02 -1.41 -18.54
CA ARG A 171 -2.05 -2.50 -18.49
C ARG A 171 -0.90 -2.17 -17.55
N PHE A 172 -0.41 -0.93 -17.59
CA PHE A 172 0.60 -0.43 -16.66
C PHE A 172 0.12 -0.56 -15.20
N VAL A 173 -1.10 -0.11 -14.90
CA VAL A 173 -1.68 -0.20 -13.55
C VAL A 173 -1.83 -1.66 -13.12
N GLN A 174 -2.27 -2.55 -14.00
CA GLN A 174 -2.37 -3.98 -13.72
C GLN A 174 -1.02 -4.62 -13.40
N GLU A 175 0.03 -4.27 -14.14
CA GLU A 175 1.40 -4.75 -13.89
C GLU A 175 1.94 -4.24 -12.55
N LEU A 176 1.76 -2.94 -12.27
CA LEU A 176 2.15 -2.33 -11.01
C LEU A 176 1.51 -3.02 -9.81
N LEU A 177 0.22 -3.30 -9.91
CA LEU A 177 -0.56 -3.95 -8.88
C LEU A 177 -0.30 -5.46 -8.77
N GLY A 178 0.36 -6.08 -9.74
CA GLY A 178 0.63 -7.51 -9.74
C GLY A 178 -0.64 -8.35 -9.87
N HIS A 179 -1.52 -8.01 -10.82
CA HIS A 179 -2.64 -8.84 -11.21
C HIS A 179 -2.15 -10.03 -12.02
N SER A 180 -2.43 -11.24 -11.54
CA SER A 180 -1.87 -12.51 -12.04
C SER A 180 -2.49 -13.05 -13.32
N SER A 181 -3.37 -12.32 -13.99
CA SER A 181 -4.12 -12.83 -15.14
C SER A 181 -3.44 -12.66 -16.50
N LEU A 182 -2.26 -12.07 -16.57
CA LEU A 182 -1.45 -12.06 -17.79
C LEU A 182 -0.16 -12.83 -17.51
N GLN A 183 -0.05 -13.99 -18.15
CA GLN A 183 1.18 -14.76 -18.26
C GLN A 183 2.25 -13.91 -18.94
N THR A 184 3.06 -13.22 -18.16
CA THR A 184 4.35 -12.76 -18.63
C THR A 184 5.29 -12.69 -17.43
N THR A 185 6.08 -13.74 -17.26
CA THR A 185 7.32 -13.69 -16.50
C THR A 185 8.28 -12.81 -17.33
N GLN A 186 8.02 -11.52 -17.37
CA GLN A 186 9.01 -10.58 -17.88
C GLN A 186 9.96 -10.28 -16.73
N ILE A 187 11.18 -10.78 -16.87
CA ILE A 187 12.33 -10.35 -16.10
C ILE A 187 12.41 -8.84 -16.31
N TYR A 188 12.12 -8.06 -15.24
CA TYR A 188 12.24 -6.60 -15.31
C TYR A 188 13.72 -6.24 -15.50
N THR A 189 14.07 -5.95 -16.74
CA THR A 189 15.37 -5.37 -17.07
C THR A 189 15.42 -3.92 -16.61
N HIS A 190 16.63 -3.35 -16.50
CA HIS A 190 16.81 -1.93 -16.12
C HIS A 190 16.00 -0.97 -17.03
N VAL A 191 15.76 -1.31 -18.26
CA VAL A 191 14.97 -0.51 -19.23
C VAL A 191 13.48 -0.51 -18.86
N SER A 192 12.93 -1.64 -18.39
CA SER A 192 11.53 -1.71 -17.98
C SER A 192 11.24 -0.92 -16.70
N THR A 193 12.19 -0.89 -15.76
CA THR A 193 12.07 -0.10 -14.52
C THR A 193 12.07 1.41 -14.80
N ALA A 194 12.88 1.88 -15.75
CA ALA A 194 12.91 3.29 -16.15
C ALA A 194 11.59 3.72 -16.79
N ARG A 195 11.01 2.88 -17.66
CA ARG A 195 9.69 3.11 -18.26
C ARG A 195 8.58 3.13 -17.24
N LEU A 196 8.59 2.20 -16.28
CA LEU A 196 7.64 2.16 -15.18
C LEU A 196 7.70 3.45 -14.36
N LYS A 197 8.89 3.94 -14.05
CA LYS A 197 9.08 5.19 -13.31
C LYS A 197 8.58 6.41 -14.09
N GLN A 198 8.85 6.46 -15.39
CA GLN A 198 8.37 7.55 -16.24
C GLN A 198 6.83 7.58 -16.30
N ALA A 199 6.18 6.46 -16.53
CA ALA A 199 4.73 6.37 -16.54
C ALA A 199 4.12 6.68 -15.17
N TYR A 200 4.77 6.25 -14.08
CA TYR A 200 4.38 6.59 -12.72
C TYR A 200 4.45 8.10 -12.48
N ASN A 201 5.56 8.74 -12.82
CA ASN A 201 5.76 10.18 -12.63
C ASN A 201 4.77 11.04 -13.43
N GLN A 202 4.27 10.53 -14.55
CA GLN A 202 3.27 11.24 -15.36
C GLN A 202 1.85 11.11 -14.81
N ALA A 203 1.54 10.02 -14.14
CA ALA A 203 0.17 9.65 -13.82
C ALA A 203 -0.18 9.66 -12.33
N HIS A 204 0.79 9.46 -11.43
CA HIS A 204 0.48 9.36 -10.01
C HIS A 204 0.45 10.75 -9.34
N PRO A 205 -0.61 11.10 -8.56
CA PRO A 205 -0.74 12.42 -7.91
C PRO A 205 0.39 12.76 -6.95
N ARG A 206 1.10 11.75 -6.43
CA ARG A 206 2.23 11.91 -5.49
C ARG A 206 3.54 11.34 -6.07
N ALA A 207 3.76 11.53 -7.35
CA ALA A 207 5.00 11.16 -8.02
C ALA A 207 6.20 12.00 -7.58
#